data_98fd4adc705a9bbda663ab67993c3808
#
_entry.id   98fd4adc705a9bbda663ab67993c3808
#
_cell.length_a   1.000
_cell.length_b   1.000
_cell.length_c   1.000
_cell.angle_alpha   90.00
_cell.angle_beta   90.00
_cell.angle_gamma   90.00
#
_symmetry.space_group_name_H-M   'P 1'
#
loop_
_entity.id
_entity.type
_entity.pdbx_description
1 polymer ?
#
loop_
_entity_poly.entity_id
_entity_poly.type
_entity_poly.pdbx_seq_one_letter_code
_entity_poly.pdbx_strand_id
1 'polypeptide(L)'
;MIPYANSPLSVPAQSARTLLVVSGAITLALYLLPFGGFLARPFVLLSTLVHELGHGLTSLLLGGGFRRLQMWSDGAGVADLDTTGFGRLRGALTLAGGLVGPAVAAALFFTLGRTAPGARACLLGLGVLLLLCEVLVVRNLFGWAFTGLVAAACLLTALRGTPAASQLAVVFVAVQLALSVFSRADYLFTRVASNPNGRFPSDVEVMAQLLWLPYWFWGLVCGAFSIAVLGWGVRIFWGR
;
A
#
# COMPACT_ATOMS: atom_id res chain seq x y z
N MET A 1 16.24 -1.28 45.79
CA MET A 1 16.62 -0.55 44.56
C MET A 1 16.78 -1.61 43.46
N ILE A 2 15.76 -1.87 42.66
CA ILE A 2 15.79 -2.85 41.56
C ILE A 2 16.39 -2.12 40.37
N PRO A 3 17.47 -2.58 39.73
CA PRO A 3 18.01 -1.92 38.57
C PRO A 3 16.98 -2.08 37.42
N TYR A 4 16.56 -0.96 36.88
CA TYR A 4 15.76 -0.91 35.63
C TYR A 4 16.57 -1.63 34.56
N ALA A 5 16.16 -2.85 34.27
CA ALA A 5 16.67 -3.65 33.17
C ALA A 5 16.43 -2.88 31.87
N ASN A 6 17.50 -2.70 31.13
CA ASN A 6 17.59 -2.14 29.79
C ASN A 6 16.32 -2.44 28.98
N SER A 7 15.65 -1.39 28.50
CA SER A 7 14.56 -1.55 27.53
C SER A 7 15.16 -2.18 26.27
N PRO A 8 14.85 -3.43 25.94
CA PRO A 8 15.33 -4.03 24.72
C PRO A 8 14.51 -3.44 23.59
N LEU A 9 15.13 -3.13 22.46
CA LEU A 9 14.45 -3.04 21.17
C LEU A 9 14.40 -1.67 20.47
N SER A 10 15.37 -0.82 20.67
CA SER A 10 15.74 0.13 19.62
C SER A 10 16.78 -0.55 18.72
N VAL A 11 16.39 -0.86 17.48
CA VAL A 11 17.37 -1.33 16.48
C VAL A 11 18.30 -0.15 16.17
N PRO A 12 19.64 -0.30 16.25
CA PRO A 12 20.58 0.78 16.00
C PRO A 12 20.38 1.41 14.61
N ALA A 13 20.69 2.69 14.43
CA ALA A 13 20.57 3.38 13.15
C ALA A 13 21.32 2.68 11.98
N GLN A 14 22.37 1.91 12.30
CA GLN A 14 23.07 1.05 11.36
C GLN A 14 22.17 -0.07 10.78
N SER A 15 21.26 -0.60 11.56
CA SER A 15 20.33 -1.64 11.08
C SER A 15 19.24 -1.09 10.17
N ALA A 16 18.81 0.16 10.33
CA ALA A 16 17.89 0.79 9.38
C ALA A 16 18.52 0.91 7.98
N ARG A 17 19.79 1.34 7.92
CA ARG A 17 20.55 1.37 6.65
C ARG A 17 20.71 -0.03 6.06
N THR A 18 21.06 -1.01 6.89
CA THR A 18 21.19 -2.40 6.48
C THR A 18 19.88 -2.94 5.92
N LEU A 19 18.76 -2.68 6.57
CA LEU A 19 17.44 -3.09 6.11
C LEU A 19 17.09 -2.48 4.74
N LEU A 20 17.37 -1.19 4.53
CA LEU A 20 17.18 -0.54 3.23
C LEU A 20 18.08 -1.11 2.15
N VAL A 21 19.37 -1.30 2.45
CA VAL A 21 20.33 -1.86 1.50
C VAL A 21 19.94 -3.31 1.13
N VAL A 22 19.61 -4.13 2.11
CA VAL A 22 19.17 -5.51 1.87
C VAL A 22 17.87 -5.54 1.07
N SER A 23 16.87 -4.73 1.44
CA SER A 23 15.61 -4.62 0.71
C SER A 23 15.83 -4.14 -0.73
N GLY A 24 16.68 -3.13 -0.92
CA GLY A 24 17.06 -2.63 -2.24
C GLY A 24 17.81 -3.66 -3.07
N ALA A 25 18.75 -4.41 -2.47
CA ALA A 25 19.48 -5.47 -3.13
C ALA A 25 18.59 -6.64 -3.56
N ILE A 26 17.66 -7.06 -2.68
CA ILE A 26 16.64 -8.08 -3.03
C ILE A 26 15.78 -7.58 -4.20
N THR A 27 15.32 -6.35 -4.14
CA THR A 27 14.52 -5.75 -5.22
C THR A 27 15.29 -5.71 -6.53
N LEU A 28 16.53 -5.24 -6.50
CA LEU A 28 17.37 -5.18 -7.70
C LEU A 28 17.61 -6.59 -8.26
N ALA A 29 17.90 -7.56 -7.40
CA ALA A 29 18.05 -8.96 -7.80
C ALA A 29 16.77 -9.50 -8.47
N LEU A 30 15.59 -9.21 -7.93
CA LEU A 30 14.31 -9.60 -8.51
C LEU A 30 14.12 -9.03 -9.93
N TYR A 31 14.56 -7.80 -10.19
CA TYR A 31 14.45 -7.18 -11.52
C TYR A 31 15.52 -7.65 -12.52
N LEU A 32 16.69 -8.05 -12.03
CA LEU A 32 17.81 -8.51 -12.89
C LEU A 32 17.69 -10.00 -13.28
N LEU A 33 16.90 -10.78 -12.58
CA LEU A 33 16.71 -12.19 -12.89
C LEU A 33 15.91 -12.39 -14.19
N PRO A 34 16.20 -13.43 -14.99
CA PRO A 34 15.50 -13.71 -16.25
C PRO A 34 13.98 -13.85 -16.12
N PHE A 35 13.50 -14.25 -14.93
CA PHE A 35 12.09 -14.38 -14.58
C PHE A 35 11.63 -13.31 -13.58
N GLY A 36 12.37 -12.22 -13.46
CA GLY A 36 12.16 -11.18 -12.45
C GLY A 36 10.77 -10.56 -12.50
N GLY A 37 10.20 -10.35 -13.69
CA GLY A 37 8.85 -9.86 -13.85
C GLY A 37 7.78 -10.79 -13.23
N PHE A 38 7.97 -12.11 -13.30
CA PHE A 38 7.09 -13.07 -12.64
C PHE A 38 7.23 -13.00 -11.11
N LEU A 39 8.47 -12.93 -10.62
CA LEU A 39 8.76 -12.82 -9.18
C LEU A 39 8.33 -11.47 -8.59
N ALA A 40 8.33 -10.39 -9.38
CA ALA A 40 7.86 -9.07 -8.97
C ALA A 40 6.32 -8.96 -8.99
N ARG A 41 5.61 -9.86 -9.66
CA ARG A 41 4.15 -9.82 -9.83
C ARG A 41 3.35 -9.74 -8.51
N PRO A 42 3.69 -10.47 -7.44
CA PRO A 42 3.03 -10.33 -6.13
C PRO A 42 3.09 -8.89 -5.57
N PHE A 43 4.14 -8.13 -5.86
CA PHE A 43 4.29 -6.75 -5.37
C PHE A 43 3.46 -5.77 -6.20
N VAL A 44 3.29 -6.04 -7.50
CA VAL A 44 2.33 -5.30 -8.34
C VAL A 44 0.91 -5.53 -7.81
N LEU A 45 0.55 -6.77 -7.54
CA LEU A 45 -0.75 -7.13 -6.95
C LEU A 45 -0.94 -6.51 -5.56
N LEU A 46 0.11 -6.49 -4.74
CA LEU A 46 0.07 -5.83 -3.43
C LEU A 46 -0.16 -4.32 -3.56
N SER A 47 0.50 -3.66 -4.52
CA SER A 47 0.27 -2.24 -4.80
C SER A 47 -1.17 -1.97 -5.24
N THR A 48 -1.73 -2.83 -6.11
CA THR A 48 -3.14 -2.77 -6.50
C THR A 48 -4.06 -2.96 -5.30
N LEU A 49 -3.81 -3.98 -4.46
CA LEU A 49 -4.59 -4.21 -3.24
C LEU A 49 -4.59 -2.97 -2.34
N VAL A 50 -3.43 -2.36 -2.11
CA VAL A 50 -3.32 -1.15 -1.27
C VAL A 50 -4.02 0.05 -1.93
N HIS A 51 -4.00 0.16 -3.25
CA HIS A 51 -4.73 1.18 -4.00
C HIS A 51 -6.26 1.02 -3.80
N GLU A 52 -6.79 -0.17 -4.01
CA GLU A 52 -8.22 -0.44 -3.83
C GLU A 52 -8.68 -0.28 -2.37
N LEU A 53 -7.84 -0.71 -1.42
CA LEU A 53 -8.07 -0.44 0.01
C LEU A 53 -8.04 1.06 0.31
N GLY A 54 -7.20 1.82 -0.35
CA GLY A 54 -7.16 3.28 -0.25
C GLY A 54 -8.50 3.92 -0.59
N HIS A 55 -9.14 3.50 -1.69
CA HIS A 55 -10.49 3.91 -2.06
C HIS A 55 -11.51 3.51 -0.99
N GLY A 56 -11.51 2.23 -0.60
CA GLY A 56 -12.47 1.67 0.34
C GLY A 56 -12.39 2.33 1.72
N LEU A 57 -11.19 2.43 2.28
CA LEU A 57 -10.97 3.04 3.60
C LEU A 57 -11.31 4.54 3.59
N THR A 58 -10.95 5.27 2.53
CA THR A 58 -11.30 6.69 2.41
C THR A 58 -12.80 6.87 2.28
N SER A 59 -13.51 6.03 1.52
CA SER A 59 -14.96 6.04 1.45
C SER A 59 -15.59 5.86 2.82
N LEU A 60 -15.16 4.85 3.59
CA LEU A 60 -15.65 4.61 4.95
C LEU A 60 -15.39 5.80 5.89
N LEU A 61 -14.20 6.38 5.84
CA LEU A 61 -13.85 7.56 6.66
C LEU A 61 -14.71 8.79 6.34
N LEU A 62 -15.17 8.91 5.10
CA LEU A 62 -16.04 10.01 4.64
C LEU A 62 -17.54 9.73 4.83
N GLY A 63 -17.90 8.59 5.45
CA GLY A 63 -19.27 8.21 5.74
C GLY A 63 -19.99 7.49 4.60
N GLY A 64 -19.24 6.95 3.63
CA GLY A 64 -19.73 6.06 2.59
C GLY A 64 -19.61 4.58 2.97
N GLY A 65 -19.68 3.70 1.97
CA GLY A 65 -19.56 2.26 2.15
C GLY A 65 -18.44 1.66 1.30
N PHE A 66 -17.94 0.51 1.73
CA PHE A 66 -17.05 -0.35 0.96
C PHE A 66 -17.75 -1.69 0.73
N ARG A 67 -18.37 -1.86 -0.43
CA ARG A 67 -19.26 -2.99 -0.70
C ARG A 67 -18.53 -4.22 -1.21
N ARG A 68 -17.53 -4.02 -2.08
CA ARG A 68 -16.85 -5.11 -2.78
C ARG A 68 -15.43 -4.73 -3.17
N LEU A 69 -14.54 -5.72 -3.08
CA LEU A 69 -13.19 -5.70 -3.60
C LEU A 69 -13.00 -6.90 -4.52
N GLN A 70 -12.53 -6.67 -5.72
CA GLN A 70 -12.17 -7.73 -6.67
C GLN A 70 -10.76 -7.46 -7.21
N MET A 71 -9.99 -8.52 -7.38
CA MET A 71 -8.65 -8.48 -7.95
C MET A 71 -8.47 -9.57 -9.00
N TRP A 72 -7.62 -9.33 -9.97
CA TRP A 72 -7.31 -10.30 -11.02
C TRP A 72 -5.81 -10.52 -11.13
N SER A 73 -5.45 -11.68 -11.74
CA SER A 73 -4.05 -12.09 -11.87
C SER A 73 -3.23 -11.23 -12.82
N ASP A 74 -3.85 -10.42 -13.65
CA ASP A 74 -3.19 -9.45 -14.56
C ASP A 74 -2.73 -8.17 -13.85
N GLY A 75 -3.10 -7.98 -12.58
CA GLY A 75 -2.76 -6.82 -11.77
C GLY A 75 -3.88 -5.78 -11.70
N ALA A 76 -5.03 -6.04 -12.33
CA ALA A 76 -6.20 -5.19 -12.19
C ALA A 76 -6.89 -5.39 -10.84
N GLY A 77 -7.52 -4.32 -10.34
CA GLY A 77 -8.35 -4.32 -9.14
C GLY A 77 -9.59 -3.44 -9.35
N VAL A 78 -10.60 -3.62 -8.52
CA VAL A 78 -11.79 -2.77 -8.43
C VAL A 78 -12.32 -2.75 -7.01
N ALA A 79 -12.50 -1.56 -6.46
CA ALA A 79 -13.29 -1.29 -5.26
C ALA A 79 -14.68 -0.78 -5.66
N ASP A 80 -15.72 -1.53 -5.30
CA ASP A 80 -17.12 -1.10 -5.44
C ASP A 80 -17.54 -0.40 -4.14
N LEU A 81 -17.88 0.88 -4.25
CA LEU A 81 -18.10 1.78 -3.15
C LEU A 81 -19.55 2.28 -3.12
N ASP A 82 -20.10 2.45 -1.93
CA ASP A 82 -21.31 3.21 -1.75
C ASP A 82 -20.97 4.67 -1.44
N THR A 83 -21.09 5.49 -2.44
CA THR A 83 -20.87 6.93 -2.35
C THR A 83 -22.19 7.70 -2.46
N THR A 84 -23.32 7.06 -2.16
CA THR A 84 -24.63 7.69 -2.18
C THR A 84 -24.65 8.91 -1.25
N GLY A 85 -25.08 10.05 -1.77
CA GLY A 85 -25.09 11.31 -1.04
C GLY A 85 -23.73 12.02 -0.92
N PHE A 86 -22.66 11.49 -1.58
CA PHE A 86 -21.40 12.21 -1.65
C PHE A 86 -21.54 13.43 -2.57
N GLY A 87 -21.08 14.59 -2.09
CA GLY A 87 -20.80 15.71 -2.94
C GLY A 87 -19.48 15.52 -3.71
N ARG A 88 -19.21 16.41 -4.66
CA ARG A 88 -18.04 16.36 -5.54
C ARG A 88 -16.71 16.21 -4.79
N LEU A 89 -16.53 16.92 -3.67
CA LEU A 89 -15.31 16.87 -2.89
C LEU A 89 -15.08 15.51 -2.22
N ARG A 90 -16.12 14.93 -1.60
CA ARG A 90 -16.01 13.60 -0.97
C ARG A 90 -15.72 12.53 -2.02
N GLY A 91 -16.39 12.61 -3.19
CA GLY A 91 -16.10 11.71 -4.31
C GLY A 91 -14.64 11.80 -4.77
N ALA A 92 -14.15 13.02 -4.99
CA ALA A 92 -12.75 13.24 -5.40
C ALA A 92 -11.73 12.80 -4.34
N LEU A 93 -12.00 13.04 -3.05
CA LEU A 93 -11.14 12.56 -1.96
C LEU A 93 -11.09 11.03 -1.88
N THR A 94 -12.21 10.36 -2.15
CA THR A 94 -12.25 8.89 -2.22
C THR A 94 -11.36 8.36 -3.35
N LEU A 95 -11.39 9.01 -4.53
CA LEU A 95 -10.52 8.66 -5.66
C LEU A 95 -9.05 8.94 -5.33
N ALA A 96 -8.76 10.10 -4.74
CA ALA A 96 -7.42 10.44 -4.28
C ALA A 96 -6.88 9.42 -3.26
N GLY A 97 -7.76 8.89 -2.37
CA GLY A 97 -7.40 7.87 -1.39
C GLY A 97 -6.76 6.62 -2.01
N GLY A 98 -7.27 6.16 -3.15
CA GLY A 98 -6.64 5.07 -3.91
C GLY A 98 -5.29 5.48 -4.51
N LEU A 99 -5.26 6.63 -5.20
CA LEU A 99 -4.05 7.12 -5.89
C LEU A 99 -2.87 7.34 -4.93
N VAL A 100 -3.12 7.85 -3.73
CA VAL A 100 -2.06 8.12 -2.74
C VAL A 100 -1.88 6.97 -1.74
N GLY A 101 -2.78 5.99 -1.72
CA GLY A 101 -2.80 4.86 -0.79
C GLY A 101 -1.45 4.14 -0.67
N PRO A 102 -0.81 3.70 -1.78
CA PRO A 102 0.49 3.05 -1.73
C PRO A 102 1.60 3.91 -1.10
N ALA A 103 1.61 5.22 -1.36
CA ALA A 103 2.58 6.15 -0.76
C ALA A 103 2.37 6.32 0.75
N VAL A 104 1.11 6.46 1.17
CA VAL A 104 0.74 6.58 2.59
C VAL A 104 1.08 5.30 3.34
N ALA A 105 0.74 4.13 2.78
CA ALA A 105 1.09 2.83 3.36
C ALA A 105 2.60 2.64 3.45
N ALA A 106 3.37 2.98 2.40
CA ALA A 106 4.82 2.91 2.42
C ALA A 106 5.43 3.80 3.51
N ALA A 107 4.97 5.04 3.64
CA ALA A 107 5.44 5.97 4.67
C ALA A 107 5.13 5.46 6.08
N LEU A 108 3.93 4.91 6.29
CA LEU A 108 3.54 4.28 7.55
C LEU A 108 4.44 3.08 7.87
N PHE A 109 4.71 2.22 6.89
CA PHE A 109 5.54 1.03 7.04
C PHE A 109 7.00 1.40 7.29
N PHE A 110 7.55 2.42 6.66
CA PHE A 110 8.86 2.97 7.01
C PHE A 110 8.88 3.45 8.47
N THR A 111 7.88 4.22 8.87
CA THR A 111 7.80 4.75 10.24
C THR A 111 7.72 3.64 11.30
N LEU A 112 6.83 2.66 11.11
CA LEU A 112 6.64 1.54 12.04
C LEU A 112 7.77 0.50 11.94
N GLY A 113 8.31 0.27 10.75
CA GLY A 113 9.42 -0.64 10.50
C GLY A 113 10.75 -0.22 11.14
N ARG A 114 10.80 0.98 11.67
CA ARG A 114 11.96 1.52 12.39
C ARG A 114 12.32 0.73 13.65
N THR A 115 11.32 0.15 14.31
CA THR A 115 11.50 -0.65 15.52
C THR A 115 10.88 -2.03 15.35
N ALA A 116 11.44 -3.05 16.01
CA ALA A 116 10.90 -4.40 15.93
C ALA A 116 9.47 -4.51 16.49
N PRO A 117 9.10 -3.88 17.63
CA PRO A 117 7.71 -3.86 18.08
C PRO A 117 6.77 -3.15 17.11
N GLY A 118 7.20 -2.03 16.52
CA GLY A 118 6.42 -1.30 15.51
C GLY A 118 6.20 -2.13 14.25
N ALA A 119 7.24 -2.80 13.77
CA ALA A 119 7.13 -3.70 12.62
C ALA A 119 6.18 -4.87 12.89
N ARG A 120 6.28 -5.48 14.08
CA ARG A 120 5.37 -6.54 14.49
C ARG A 120 3.93 -6.06 14.57
N ALA A 121 3.69 -4.91 15.19
CA ALA A 121 2.37 -4.29 15.27
C ALA A 121 1.80 -3.96 13.87
N CYS A 122 2.65 -3.45 12.96
CA CYS A 122 2.30 -3.18 11.57
C CYS A 122 1.84 -4.45 10.84
N LEU A 123 2.59 -5.55 10.94
CA LEU A 123 2.23 -6.83 10.31
C LEU A 123 0.96 -7.42 10.92
N LEU A 124 0.78 -7.37 12.24
CA LEU A 124 -0.43 -7.80 12.90
C LEU A 124 -1.64 -6.99 12.44
N GLY A 125 -1.52 -5.65 12.46
CA GLY A 125 -2.60 -4.75 12.03
C GLY A 125 -2.97 -4.96 10.56
N LEU A 126 -1.97 -5.08 9.67
CA LEU A 126 -2.21 -5.36 8.25
C LEU A 126 -2.87 -6.74 8.06
N GLY A 127 -2.33 -7.78 8.70
CA GLY A 127 -2.89 -9.13 8.59
C GLY A 127 -4.34 -9.21 9.06
N VAL A 128 -4.66 -8.58 10.18
CA VAL A 128 -6.05 -8.50 10.70
C VAL A 128 -6.95 -7.68 9.76
N LEU A 129 -6.47 -6.53 9.28
CA LEU A 129 -7.22 -5.72 8.32
C LEU A 129 -7.56 -6.53 7.06
N LEU A 130 -6.58 -7.24 6.51
CA LEU A 130 -6.79 -8.06 5.31
C LEU A 130 -7.77 -9.21 5.55
N LEU A 131 -7.73 -9.90 6.70
CA LEU A 131 -8.72 -10.92 7.06
C LEU A 131 -10.13 -10.31 7.19
N LEU A 132 -10.25 -9.14 7.80
CA LEU A 132 -11.53 -8.43 7.86
C LEU A 132 -12.04 -8.08 6.45
N CYS A 133 -11.18 -7.56 5.59
CA CYS A 133 -11.54 -7.26 4.20
C CYS A 133 -11.93 -8.53 3.45
N GLU A 134 -11.24 -9.64 3.65
CA GLU A 134 -11.54 -10.93 3.02
C GLU A 134 -12.96 -11.41 3.34
N VAL A 135 -13.34 -11.32 4.60
CA VAL A 135 -14.70 -11.72 5.04
C VAL A 135 -15.76 -10.70 4.57
N LEU A 136 -15.48 -9.41 4.72
CA LEU A 136 -16.48 -8.36 4.54
C LEU A 136 -16.65 -7.93 3.08
N VAL A 137 -15.57 -7.80 2.31
CA VAL A 137 -15.62 -7.12 1.00
C VAL A 137 -14.99 -7.86 -0.17
N VAL A 138 -14.05 -8.79 0.02
CA VAL A 138 -13.47 -9.54 -1.11
C VAL A 138 -14.51 -10.48 -1.71
N ARG A 139 -14.70 -10.43 -3.06
CA ARG A 139 -15.83 -11.12 -3.73
C ARG A 139 -15.45 -11.84 -5.02
N ASN A 140 -14.17 -12.22 -5.19
CA ASN A 140 -13.77 -13.14 -6.24
C ASN A 140 -12.67 -14.09 -5.76
N LEU A 141 -12.56 -15.26 -6.36
CA LEU A 141 -11.69 -16.34 -5.93
C LEU A 141 -10.22 -15.94 -5.91
N PHE A 142 -9.74 -15.24 -6.95
CA PHE A 142 -8.35 -14.79 -7.02
C PHE A 142 -8.06 -13.76 -5.92
N GLY A 143 -8.93 -12.76 -5.74
CA GLY A 143 -8.80 -11.76 -4.68
C GLY A 143 -8.77 -12.43 -3.31
N TRP A 144 -9.65 -13.39 -3.06
CA TRP A 144 -9.71 -14.15 -1.82
C TRP A 144 -8.40 -14.92 -1.56
N ALA A 145 -7.93 -15.69 -2.53
CA ALA A 145 -6.68 -16.44 -2.40
C ALA A 145 -5.46 -15.52 -2.19
N PHE A 146 -5.37 -14.39 -2.92
CA PHE A 146 -4.25 -13.46 -2.80
C PHE A 146 -4.28 -12.71 -1.47
N THR A 147 -5.44 -12.15 -1.09
CA THR A 147 -5.59 -11.40 0.16
C THR A 147 -5.34 -12.28 1.37
N GLY A 148 -5.87 -13.53 1.37
CA GLY A 148 -5.64 -14.51 2.42
C GLY A 148 -4.18 -14.94 2.53
N LEU A 149 -3.49 -15.14 1.39
CA LEU A 149 -2.06 -15.44 1.39
C LEU A 149 -1.23 -14.30 1.99
N VAL A 150 -1.51 -13.05 1.61
CA VAL A 150 -0.82 -11.88 2.18
C VAL A 150 -1.13 -11.73 3.67
N ALA A 151 -2.39 -11.90 4.08
CA ALA A 151 -2.79 -11.87 5.49
C ALA A 151 -2.05 -12.95 6.30
N ALA A 152 -2.03 -14.19 5.80
CA ALA A 152 -1.33 -15.30 6.44
C ALA A 152 0.18 -15.03 6.56
N ALA A 153 0.82 -14.52 5.49
CA ALA A 153 2.24 -14.17 5.51
C ALA A 153 2.54 -13.10 6.56
N CYS A 154 1.72 -12.04 6.64
CA CYS A 154 1.84 -10.99 7.65
C CYS A 154 1.69 -11.55 9.08
N LEU A 155 0.65 -12.31 9.33
CA LEU A 155 0.37 -12.88 10.66
C LEU A 155 1.42 -13.91 11.08
N LEU A 156 1.82 -14.81 10.19
CA LEU A 156 2.86 -15.80 10.49
C LEU A 156 4.20 -15.13 10.80
N THR A 157 4.59 -14.12 10.01
CA THR A 157 5.82 -13.36 10.25
C THR A 157 5.76 -12.61 11.57
N ALA A 158 4.61 -12.00 11.91
CA ALA A 158 4.44 -11.28 13.16
C ALA A 158 4.42 -12.21 14.38
N LEU A 159 3.80 -13.38 14.28
CA LEU A 159 3.59 -14.27 15.42
C LEU A 159 4.76 -15.23 15.65
N ARG A 160 5.42 -15.68 14.57
CA ARG A 160 6.46 -16.72 14.63
C ARG A 160 7.83 -16.24 14.15
N GLY A 161 7.89 -15.12 13.44
CA GLY A 161 9.14 -14.56 12.94
C GLY A 161 10.00 -13.94 14.03
N THR A 162 11.31 -13.87 13.76
CA THR A 162 12.22 -13.11 14.62
C THR A 162 11.94 -11.61 14.51
N PRO A 163 12.36 -10.80 15.51
CA PRO A 163 12.27 -9.34 15.44
C PRO A 163 12.90 -8.76 14.16
N ALA A 164 14.05 -9.27 13.76
CA ALA A 164 14.74 -8.87 12.52
C ALA A 164 13.94 -9.24 11.26
N ALA A 165 13.31 -10.43 11.23
CA ALA A 165 12.47 -10.85 10.11
C ALA A 165 11.23 -9.95 9.95
N SER A 166 10.58 -9.60 11.06
CA SER A 166 9.44 -8.67 11.04
C SER A 166 9.84 -7.29 10.50
N GLN A 167 10.98 -6.75 10.93
CA GLN A 167 11.48 -5.47 10.43
C GLN A 167 11.83 -5.53 8.95
N LEU A 168 12.56 -6.57 8.53
CA LEU A 168 12.92 -6.76 7.12
C LEU A 168 11.67 -6.87 6.24
N ALA A 169 10.66 -7.64 6.66
CA ALA A 169 9.43 -7.81 5.91
C ALA A 169 8.70 -6.48 5.73
N VAL A 170 8.52 -5.69 6.81
CA VAL A 170 7.83 -4.39 6.74
C VAL A 170 8.61 -3.39 5.88
N VAL A 171 9.92 -3.29 6.07
CA VAL A 171 10.76 -2.37 5.29
C VAL A 171 10.82 -2.79 3.82
N PHE A 172 10.89 -4.09 3.55
CA PHE A 172 10.86 -4.60 2.18
C PHE A 172 9.53 -4.27 1.49
N VAL A 173 8.40 -4.48 2.15
CA VAL A 173 7.07 -4.10 1.61
C VAL A 173 6.99 -2.58 1.42
N ALA A 174 7.50 -1.78 2.36
CA ALA A 174 7.55 -0.32 2.22
C ALA A 174 8.32 0.10 0.96
N VAL A 175 9.48 -0.53 0.70
CA VAL A 175 10.29 -0.28 -0.52
C VAL A 175 9.49 -0.66 -1.77
N GLN A 176 8.81 -1.81 -1.79
CA GLN A 176 8.01 -2.23 -2.95
C GLN A 176 6.85 -1.26 -3.23
N LEU A 177 6.13 -0.83 -2.20
CA LEU A 177 5.05 0.16 -2.33
C LEU A 177 5.58 1.54 -2.76
N ALA A 178 6.73 1.98 -2.22
CA ALA A 178 7.37 3.21 -2.65
C ALA A 178 7.78 3.16 -4.14
N LEU A 179 8.37 2.06 -4.57
CA LEU A 179 8.74 1.86 -5.98
C LEU A 179 7.51 1.82 -6.89
N SER A 180 6.38 1.27 -6.41
CA SER A 180 5.14 1.22 -7.19
C SER A 180 4.58 2.60 -7.51
N VAL A 181 4.79 3.59 -6.64
CA VAL A 181 4.39 4.99 -6.89
C VAL A 181 5.09 5.54 -8.13
N PHE A 182 6.35 5.18 -8.35
CA PHE A 182 7.12 5.65 -9.50
C PHE A 182 6.90 4.76 -10.74
N SER A 183 6.86 3.44 -10.58
CA SER A 183 6.71 2.51 -11.70
C SER A 183 5.32 2.52 -12.33
N ARG A 184 4.32 3.05 -11.62
CA ARG A 184 2.94 3.22 -12.09
C ARG A 184 2.53 4.70 -12.20
N ALA A 185 3.51 5.61 -12.27
CA ALA A 185 3.25 7.04 -12.38
C ALA A 185 2.49 7.42 -13.66
N ASP A 186 2.58 6.61 -14.71
CA ASP A 186 1.81 6.74 -15.94
C ASP A 186 0.30 6.70 -15.68
N TYR A 187 -0.15 5.90 -14.68
CA TYR A 187 -1.56 5.84 -14.29
C TYR A 187 -2.12 7.19 -13.83
N LEU A 188 -1.29 8.04 -13.22
CA LEU A 188 -1.67 9.40 -12.82
C LEU A 188 -1.95 10.32 -14.02
N PHE A 189 -1.53 9.92 -15.22
CA PHE A 189 -1.69 10.69 -16.46
C PHE A 189 -2.46 9.95 -17.53
N THR A 190 -3.19 8.89 -17.15
CA THR A 190 -3.99 8.08 -18.04
C THR A 190 -5.48 8.39 -17.83
N ARG A 191 -6.23 8.62 -18.93
CA ARG A 191 -7.67 8.92 -18.87
C ARG A 191 -8.55 7.67 -18.76
N VAL A 192 -8.03 6.53 -19.19
CA VAL A 192 -8.82 5.29 -19.31
C VAL A 192 -8.07 4.18 -18.58
N ALA A 193 -8.73 3.59 -17.59
CA ALA A 193 -8.33 2.35 -16.96
C ALA A 193 -9.05 1.15 -17.64
N SER A 194 -8.48 -0.04 -17.53
CA SER A 194 -9.09 -1.28 -18.03
C SER A 194 -8.94 -2.40 -17.01
N ASN A 195 -9.94 -3.24 -16.95
CA ASN A 195 -9.95 -4.49 -16.21
C ASN A 195 -10.72 -5.55 -17.00
N PRO A 196 -10.83 -6.80 -16.55
CA PRO A 196 -11.57 -7.84 -17.26
C PRO A 196 -13.05 -7.52 -17.51
N ASN A 197 -13.64 -6.57 -16.81
CA ASN A 197 -15.03 -6.14 -17.01
C ASN A 197 -15.19 -5.05 -18.07
N GLY A 198 -14.09 -4.48 -18.60
CA GLY A 198 -14.13 -3.47 -19.65
C GLY A 198 -13.17 -2.29 -19.45
N ARG A 199 -13.46 -1.20 -20.13
CA ARG A 199 -12.73 0.06 -20.08
C ARG A 199 -13.55 1.11 -19.36
N PHE A 200 -12.91 1.84 -18.44
CA PHE A 200 -13.55 2.82 -17.56
C PHE A 200 -12.72 4.10 -17.51
N PRO A 201 -13.30 5.25 -17.17
CA PRO A 201 -12.53 6.43 -16.81
C PRO A 201 -11.60 6.10 -15.64
N SER A 202 -10.35 6.60 -15.71
CA SER A 202 -9.41 6.48 -14.58
C SER A 202 -9.84 7.37 -13.42
N ASP A 203 -9.24 7.17 -12.23
CA ASP A 203 -9.52 7.98 -11.05
C ASP A 203 -9.30 9.47 -11.31
N VAL A 204 -8.18 9.82 -11.96
CA VAL A 204 -7.86 11.22 -12.28
C VAL A 204 -8.83 11.81 -13.30
N GLU A 205 -9.36 11.02 -14.23
CA GLU A 205 -10.39 11.46 -15.17
C GLU A 205 -11.71 11.70 -14.44
N VAL A 206 -12.13 10.81 -13.53
CA VAL A 206 -13.34 11.03 -12.74
C VAL A 206 -13.16 12.24 -11.80
N MET A 207 -11.97 12.44 -11.21
CA MET A 207 -11.68 13.65 -10.43
C MET A 207 -11.81 14.91 -11.28
N ALA A 208 -11.35 14.88 -12.54
CA ALA A 208 -11.50 16.00 -13.47
C ALA A 208 -12.97 16.33 -13.75
N GLN A 209 -13.80 15.31 -13.94
CA GLN A 209 -15.25 15.48 -14.12
C GLN A 209 -15.95 16.04 -12.89
N LEU A 210 -15.50 15.66 -11.68
CA LEU A 210 -16.06 16.14 -10.42
C LEU A 210 -15.64 17.57 -10.09
N LEU A 211 -14.38 17.96 -10.35
CA LEU A 211 -13.75 19.17 -9.84
C LEU A 211 -13.32 20.16 -10.93
N TRP A 212 -13.71 19.94 -12.20
CA TRP A 212 -13.55 20.83 -13.38
C TRP A 212 -12.10 21.20 -13.78
N LEU A 213 -11.09 20.65 -13.12
CA LEU A 213 -9.72 20.83 -13.57
C LEU A 213 -9.26 19.61 -14.39
N PRO A 214 -8.31 19.77 -15.34
CA PRO A 214 -7.90 18.67 -16.19
C PRO A 214 -7.32 17.49 -15.40
N TYR A 215 -7.48 16.27 -15.90
CA TYR A 215 -7.03 15.04 -15.25
C TYR A 215 -5.54 15.06 -14.88
N TRP A 216 -4.68 15.61 -15.75
CA TRP A 216 -3.25 15.72 -15.49
C TRP A 216 -2.92 16.63 -14.30
N PHE A 217 -3.75 17.64 -14.02
CA PHE A 217 -3.60 18.48 -12.83
C PHE A 217 -3.78 17.66 -11.55
N TRP A 218 -4.82 16.83 -11.51
CA TRP A 218 -5.06 15.94 -10.37
C TRP A 218 -4.00 14.87 -10.23
N GLY A 219 -3.49 14.35 -11.36
CA GLY A 219 -2.32 13.48 -11.38
C GLY A 219 -1.09 14.13 -10.75
N LEU A 220 -0.79 15.39 -11.09
CA LEU A 220 0.30 16.15 -10.48
C LEU A 220 0.09 16.36 -8.99
N VAL A 221 -1.11 16.73 -8.55
CA VAL A 221 -1.44 16.95 -7.13
C VAL A 221 -1.25 15.66 -6.32
N CYS A 222 -1.83 14.54 -6.78
CA CYS A 222 -1.68 13.25 -6.12
C CYS A 222 -0.23 12.74 -6.14
N GLY A 223 0.48 12.94 -7.25
CA GLY A 223 1.90 12.59 -7.38
C GLY A 223 2.79 13.40 -6.43
N ALA A 224 2.63 14.72 -6.40
CA ALA A 224 3.37 15.60 -5.49
C ALA A 224 3.10 15.27 -4.02
N PHE A 225 1.84 15.01 -3.66
CA PHE A 225 1.47 14.56 -2.32
C PHE A 225 2.13 13.22 -1.99
N SER A 226 2.10 12.26 -2.91
CA SER A 226 2.73 10.94 -2.72
C SER A 226 4.25 11.06 -2.48
N ILE A 227 4.94 11.89 -3.25
CA ILE A 227 6.38 12.15 -3.08
C ILE A 227 6.64 12.80 -1.72
N ALA A 228 5.85 13.80 -1.32
CA ALA A 228 6.01 14.47 -0.04
C ALA A 228 5.82 13.52 1.15
N VAL A 229 4.79 12.67 1.11
CA VAL A 229 4.49 11.69 2.15
C VAL A 229 5.58 10.60 2.22
N LEU A 230 6.04 10.10 1.07
CA LEU A 230 7.16 9.15 1.02
C LEU A 230 8.44 9.77 1.58
N GLY A 231 8.78 11.00 1.17
CA GLY A 231 9.96 11.72 1.67
C GLY A 231 9.90 11.90 3.18
N TRP A 232 8.72 12.22 3.72
CA TRP A 232 8.51 12.31 5.16
C TRP A 232 8.69 10.94 5.86
N GLY A 233 8.11 9.87 5.33
CA GLY A 233 8.26 8.51 5.88
C GLY A 233 9.71 8.03 5.89
N VAL A 234 10.44 8.23 4.79
CA VAL A 234 11.87 7.91 4.67
C VAL A 234 12.70 8.76 5.62
N ARG A 235 12.40 10.05 5.75
CA ARG A 235 13.09 10.94 6.70
C ARG A 235 12.92 10.46 8.14
N ILE A 236 11.72 10.06 8.55
CA ILE A 236 11.49 9.49 9.90
C ILE A 236 12.25 8.18 10.06
N PHE A 237 12.22 7.31 9.05
CA PHE A 237 12.93 6.03 9.10
C PHE A 237 14.44 6.22 9.24
N TRP A 238 15.01 7.19 8.53
CA TRP A 238 16.44 7.47 8.49
C TRP A 238 16.92 8.39 9.61
N GLY A 239 16.07 9.33 10.02
CA GLY A 239 16.36 10.34 11.02
C GLY A 239 16.29 9.79 12.45
N ARG A 240 17.10 10.40 13.29
CA ARG A 240 17.08 10.24 14.74
C ARG A 240 15.90 10.98 15.34
#